data_0ad6899706fd9a62f4714185daebd34a
#
_entry.id   0ad6899706fd9a62f4714185daebd34a
#
_cell.length_a   1.000
_cell.length_b   1.000
_cell.length_c   1.000
_cell.angle_alpha   90.00
_cell.angle_beta   90.00
_cell.angle_gamma   90.00
#
_symmetry.space_group_name_H-M   'P 1'
#
loop_
_entity.id
_entity.type
_entity.pdbx_description
1 polymer ?
#
loop_
_entity_poly.entity_id
_entity_poly.type
_entity_poly.pdbx_seq_one_letter_code
_entity_poly.pdbx_strand_id
1 'polypeptide(L)'
;DVGIFTENQSVIDEIVFGEQTTDISYGRKYDGNINWVLFNTPTPGSTNIPDGISDVIGVDQFVLYPNPVSGDVVTMSKNINYKVYNIFGQIIGEGNNSNQINVSAYNKGIYIVISDGGSKMKLIVN
;
A
#
# COMPACT_ATOMS: atom_id res chain seq x y z
N ASP A 1 -24.67 -13.68 10.14
CA ASP A 1 -23.94 -14.35 9.07
C ASP A 1 -24.74 -14.35 7.77
N VAL A 2 -24.03 -14.37 6.65
CA VAL A 2 -24.58 -14.52 5.30
C VAL A 2 -23.71 -15.51 4.57
N GLY A 3 -24.32 -16.47 3.85
CA GLY A 3 -23.58 -17.50 3.13
C GLY A 3 -24.22 -17.89 1.80
N ILE A 4 -23.39 -18.38 0.89
CA ILE A 4 -23.79 -19.01 -0.38
C ILE A 4 -23.47 -20.50 -0.28
N PHE A 5 -24.45 -21.33 -0.60
CA PHE A 5 -24.37 -22.77 -0.45
C PHE A 5 -24.69 -23.45 -1.79
N THR A 6 -24.14 -24.64 -1.99
CA THR A 6 -24.56 -25.54 -3.07
C THR A 6 -25.92 -26.14 -2.77
N GLU A 7 -26.55 -26.79 -3.77
CA GLU A 7 -27.80 -27.56 -3.56
C GLU A 7 -27.66 -28.61 -2.47
N ASN A 8 -26.47 -29.16 -2.25
CA ASN A 8 -26.17 -30.15 -1.21
C ASN A 8 -25.78 -29.51 0.14
N GLN A 9 -26.05 -28.20 0.33
CA GLN A 9 -25.75 -27.44 1.54
C GLN A 9 -24.25 -27.34 1.89
N SER A 10 -23.36 -27.57 0.94
CA SER A 10 -21.94 -27.29 1.12
C SER A 10 -21.69 -25.78 0.98
N VAL A 11 -20.93 -25.22 1.90
CA VAL A 11 -20.57 -23.80 1.88
C VAL A 11 -19.72 -23.49 0.65
N ILE A 12 -20.14 -22.51 -0.15
CA ILE A 12 -19.35 -21.92 -1.24
C ILE A 12 -18.59 -20.71 -0.72
N ASP A 13 -19.31 -19.82 -0.02
CA ASP A 13 -18.75 -18.62 0.61
C ASP A 13 -19.63 -18.24 1.80
N GLU A 14 -19.01 -17.84 2.89
CA GLU A 14 -19.71 -17.45 4.11
C GLU A 14 -18.97 -16.33 4.81
N ILE A 15 -19.72 -15.39 5.38
CA ILE A 15 -19.20 -14.38 6.27
C ILE A 15 -19.99 -14.31 7.56
N VAL A 16 -19.27 -14.34 8.66
CA VAL A 16 -19.79 -13.99 9.99
C VAL A 16 -19.36 -12.58 10.31
N PHE A 17 -20.32 -11.72 10.61
CA PHE A 17 -20.08 -10.32 10.95
C PHE A 17 -20.67 -10.00 12.32
N GLY A 18 -20.04 -9.08 13.04
CA GLY A 18 -20.47 -8.59 14.34
C GLY A 18 -21.51 -7.46 14.24
N GLU A 19 -21.55 -6.62 15.26
CA GLU A 19 -22.42 -5.44 15.28
C GLU A 19 -22.09 -4.49 14.13
N GLN A 20 -23.13 -4.03 13.44
CA GLN A 20 -22.97 -3.13 12.30
C GLN A 20 -23.20 -1.68 12.71
N THR A 21 -22.38 -0.77 12.19
CA THR A 21 -22.49 0.67 12.40
C THR A 21 -23.30 1.29 11.25
N THR A 22 -24.17 2.25 11.55
CA THR A 22 -24.93 2.98 10.55
C THR A 22 -23.98 3.67 9.54
N ASP A 23 -24.32 3.58 8.25
CA ASP A 23 -23.59 4.17 7.12
C ASP A 23 -22.16 3.63 6.91
N ILE A 24 -21.79 2.54 7.59
CA ILE A 24 -20.53 1.82 7.38
C ILE A 24 -20.83 0.46 6.77
N SER A 25 -20.24 0.15 5.64
CA SER A 25 -20.33 -1.18 5.03
C SER A 25 -19.15 -2.06 5.41
N TYR A 26 -19.39 -3.36 5.51
CA TYR A 26 -18.36 -4.36 5.76
C TYR A 26 -18.22 -5.25 4.54
N GLY A 27 -17.06 -5.28 3.92
CA GLY A 27 -16.86 -5.98 2.66
C GLY A 27 -15.43 -6.47 2.45
N ARG A 28 -15.23 -7.28 1.42
CA ARG A 28 -13.88 -7.71 1.01
C ARG A 28 -13.06 -6.49 0.61
N LYS A 29 -11.81 -6.42 1.08
CA LYS A 29 -10.91 -5.28 0.82
C LYS A 29 -10.76 -4.97 -0.68
N TYR A 30 -10.67 -5.99 -1.49
CA TYR A 30 -10.73 -5.96 -2.95
C TYR A 30 -11.61 -7.11 -3.40
N ASP A 31 -12.14 -7.07 -4.59
CA ASP A 31 -12.94 -8.15 -5.15
C ASP A 31 -12.18 -9.48 -5.09
N GLY A 32 -12.81 -10.51 -4.53
CA GLY A 32 -12.22 -11.82 -4.33
C GLY A 32 -11.14 -11.94 -3.22
N ASN A 33 -10.83 -10.86 -2.50
CA ASN A 33 -9.84 -10.89 -1.42
C ASN A 33 -10.38 -11.62 -0.19
N ILE A 34 -9.51 -12.30 0.55
CA ILE A 34 -9.88 -13.01 1.80
C ILE A 34 -10.04 -12.06 2.99
N ASN A 35 -9.44 -10.84 2.92
CA ASN A 35 -9.49 -9.87 4.01
C ASN A 35 -10.75 -9.01 3.89
N TRP A 36 -11.44 -8.81 5.00
CA TRP A 36 -12.63 -7.99 5.13
C TRP A 36 -12.31 -6.72 5.89
N VAL A 37 -12.87 -5.60 5.45
CA VAL A 37 -12.65 -4.27 6.02
C VAL A 37 -13.95 -3.47 6.08
N LEU A 38 -13.97 -2.42 6.88
CA LEU A 38 -15.04 -1.44 6.92
C LEU A 38 -14.82 -0.37 5.85
N PHE A 39 -15.88 0.04 5.18
CA PHE A 39 -15.88 1.12 4.19
C PHE A 39 -16.80 2.24 4.66
N ASN A 40 -16.29 3.47 4.71
CA ASN A 40 -17.08 4.66 4.96
C ASN A 40 -17.90 5.07 3.72
N THR A 41 -17.44 4.69 2.53
CA THR A 41 -18.16 4.90 1.27
C THR A 41 -18.44 3.54 0.63
N PRO A 42 -19.68 3.05 0.65
CA PRO A 42 -20.07 1.80 0.00
C PRO A 42 -19.91 1.89 -1.53
N THR A 43 -19.54 0.76 -2.16
CA THR A 43 -19.32 0.65 -3.61
C THR A 43 -20.34 -0.30 -4.29
N PRO A 44 -21.68 -0.09 -4.16
CA PRO A 44 -22.66 -0.99 -4.73
C PRO A 44 -22.56 -1.04 -6.25
N GLY A 45 -22.37 -2.25 -6.80
CA GLY A 45 -22.24 -2.46 -8.25
C GLY A 45 -20.91 -2.01 -8.86
N SER A 46 -19.93 -1.68 -8.04
CA SER A 46 -18.57 -1.30 -8.46
C SER A 46 -17.53 -2.14 -7.73
N THR A 47 -16.32 -2.20 -8.29
CA THR A 47 -15.17 -2.87 -7.65
C THR A 47 -14.89 -2.30 -6.26
N ASN A 48 -14.66 -3.16 -5.29
CA ASN A 48 -14.25 -2.75 -3.97
C ASN A 48 -12.86 -2.10 -4.02
N ILE A 49 -12.83 -0.80 -3.78
CA ILE A 49 -11.60 -0.02 -3.63
C ILE A 49 -11.68 0.62 -2.25
N PRO A 50 -10.77 0.30 -1.33
CA PRO A 50 -10.74 0.97 -0.03
C PRO A 50 -10.65 2.48 -0.22
N ASP A 51 -11.49 3.23 0.50
CA ASP A 51 -11.51 4.69 0.46
C ASP A 51 -10.14 5.26 0.86
N GLY A 52 -9.44 5.80 -0.11
CA GLY A 52 -8.15 6.43 0.07
C GLY A 52 -7.00 5.44 0.24
N ILE A 53 -5.82 5.90 -0.11
CA ILE A 53 -4.53 5.23 0.09
C ILE A 53 -4.21 5.05 1.60
N SER A 54 -5.18 5.31 2.48
CA SER A 54 -5.01 5.36 3.93
C SER A 54 -5.03 3.99 4.62
N ASP A 55 -5.51 2.94 3.98
CA ASP A 55 -5.70 1.65 4.64
C ASP A 55 -4.78 0.55 4.14
N VAL A 56 -3.50 0.83 4.11
CA VAL A 56 -2.55 -0.18 4.52
C VAL A 56 -2.40 -0.05 6.03
N ILE A 57 -3.41 -0.50 6.77
CA ILE A 57 -3.30 -0.66 8.22
C ILE A 57 -2.13 -1.62 8.46
N GLY A 58 -1.02 -1.08 8.96
CA GLY A 58 0.19 -1.82 9.31
C GLY A 58 1.37 -1.70 8.38
N VAL A 59 1.29 -1.01 7.23
CA VAL A 59 2.49 -0.61 6.49
C VAL A 59 2.88 0.79 6.95
N ASP A 60 4.01 0.88 7.58
CA ASP A 60 4.61 2.10 8.08
C ASP A 60 4.99 3.02 6.90
N GLN A 61 4.01 3.77 6.38
CA GLN A 61 4.18 4.63 5.21
C GLN A 61 5.16 5.76 5.47
N PHE A 62 5.92 6.12 4.46
CA PHE A 62 6.83 7.25 4.45
C PHE A 62 6.60 8.10 3.20
N VAL A 63 7.04 9.35 3.24
CA VAL A 63 6.95 10.30 2.13
C VAL A 63 8.35 10.72 1.72
N LEU A 64 8.58 10.92 0.43
CA LEU A 64 9.84 11.39 -0.16
C LEU A 64 9.71 12.87 -0.57
N TYR A 65 10.64 13.71 -0.16
CA TYR A 65 10.68 15.13 -0.57
C TYR A 65 12.11 15.67 -0.64
N PRO A 66 12.41 16.56 -1.63
CA PRO A 66 11.56 16.83 -2.80
C PRO A 66 11.42 15.60 -3.70
N ASN A 67 10.27 15.44 -4.32
CA ASN A 67 10.04 14.39 -5.32
C ASN A 67 9.07 14.92 -6.39
N PRO A 68 9.51 15.21 -7.61
CA PRO A 68 10.84 14.93 -8.18
C PRO A 68 12.00 15.67 -7.49
N VAL A 69 13.18 15.02 -7.46
CA VAL A 69 14.41 15.60 -6.94
C VAL A 69 15.29 16.11 -8.09
N SER A 70 15.83 17.32 -7.92
CA SER A 70 16.81 17.92 -8.83
C SER A 70 18.16 18.20 -8.14
N GLY A 71 18.27 17.89 -6.86
CA GLY A 71 19.49 17.96 -6.06
C GLY A 71 20.03 16.58 -5.74
N ASP A 72 21.01 16.54 -4.85
CA ASP A 72 21.75 15.32 -4.53
C ASP A 72 21.09 14.46 -3.44
N VAL A 73 20.10 14.99 -2.73
CA VAL A 73 19.51 14.34 -1.56
C VAL A 73 17.98 14.40 -1.59
N VAL A 74 17.37 13.27 -1.29
CA VAL A 74 15.94 13.13 -0.99
C VAL A 74 15.78 12.84 0.50
N THR A 75 14.84 13.51 1.14
CA THR A 75 14.49 13.29 2.54
C THR A 75 13.25 12.42 2.65
N MET A 76 13.23 11.55 3.63
CA MET A 76 12.07 10.75 4.03
C MET A 76 11.41 11.33 5.27
N SER A 77 10.10 11.20 5.39
CA SER A 77 9.34 11.74 6.54
C SER A 77 9.72 11.10 7.89
N LYS A 78 10.46 10.00 7.88
CA LYS A 78 10.93 9.28 9.06
C LYS A 78 12.17 8.44 8.76
N ASN A 79 12.88 8.03 9.81
CA ASN A 79 13.98 7.08 9.68
C ASN A 79 13.44 5.68 9.39
N ILE A 80 13.94 5.05 8.35
CA ILE A 80 13.59 3.68 7.96
C ILE A 80 14.83 2.92 7.45
N ASN A 81 14.72 1.61 7.44
CA ASN A 81 15.59 0.79 6.61
C ASN A 81 14.95 0.71 5.23
N TYR A 82 15.73 0.92 4.18
CA TYR A 82 15.20 0.96 2.83
C TYR A 82 16.17 0.39 1.80
N LYS A 83 15.61 -0.01 0.65
CA LYS A 83 16.33 -0.33 -0.57
C LYS A 83 15.77 0.47 -1.74
N VAL A 84 16.65 0.91 -2.63
CA VAL A 84 16.29 1.63 -3.85
C VAL A 84 16.51 0.74 -5.05
N TYR A 85 15.49 0.61 -5.87
CA TYR A 85 15.50 -0.22 -7.08
C TYR A 85 15.37 0.64 -8.32
N ASN A 86 16.10 0.28 -9.37
CA ASN A 86 15.87 0.83 -10.70
C ASN A 86 14.69 0.12 -11.39
N ILE A 87 14.33 0.58 -12.59
CA ILE A 87 13.23 0.00 -13.39
C ILE A 87 13.46 -1.47 -13.81
N PHE A 88 14.69 -1.97 -13.72
CA PHE A 88 15.04 -3.37 -14.01
C PHE A 88 14.98 -4.25 -12.75
N GLY A 89 14.61 -3.69 -11.59
CA GLY A 89 14.56 -4.41 -10.32
C GLY A 89 15.91 -4.63 -9.64
N GLN A 90 16.96 -3.95 -10.08
CA GLN A 90 18.28 -4.02 -9.47
C GLN A 90 18.35 -3.04 -8.29
N ILE A 91 18.95 -3.49 -7.19
CA ILE A 91 19.23 -2.62 -6.04
C ILE A 91 20.41 -1.70 -6.41
N ILE A 92 20.19 -0.40 -6.28
CA ILE A 92 21.18 0.64 -6.59
C ILE A 92 21.58 1.45 -5.35
N GLY A 93 20.86 1.28 -4.24
CA GLY A 93 21.14 1.93 -2.98
C GLY A 93 20.37 1.28 -1.84
N GLU A 94 20.89 1.43 -0.64
CA GLU A 94 20.25 0.97 0.58
C GLU A 94 20.66 1.86 1.76
N GLY A 95 19.85 1.88 2.80
CA GLY A 95 20.13 2.60 4.03
C GLY A 95 19.46 1.97 5.24
N ASN A 96 20.09 2.08 6.38
CA ASN A 96 19.59 1.58 7.65
C ASN A 96 19.34 2.73 8.61
N ASN A 97 18.14 2.77 9.18
CA ASN A 97 17.69 3.79 10.15
C ASN A 97 18.01 5.23 9.67
N SER A 98 17.76 5.50 8.40
CA SER A 98 18.05 6.78 7.76
C SER A 98 16.78 7.42 7.24
N ASN A 99 16.75 8.76 7.25
CA ASN A 99 15.71 9.57 6.62
C ASN A 99 16.20 10.30 5.37
N GLN A 100 17.37 9.94 4.83
CA GLN A 100 17.92 10.55 3.64
C GLN A 100 18.42 9.50 2.64
N ILE A 101 18.26 9.82 1.35
CA ILE A 101 18.80 9.06 0.23
C ILE A 101 19.70 10.00 -0.56
N ASN A 102 20.98 9.66 -0.68
CA ASN A 102 21.87 10.35 -1.58
C ASN A 102 21.64 9.82 -3.01
N VAL A 103 21.28 10.71 -3.92
CA VAL A 103 20.97 10.40 -5.31
C VAL A 103 21.97 11.01 -6.30
N SER A 104 23.07 11.61 -5.82
CA SER A 104 24.08 12.28 -6.66
C SER A 104 24.69 11.40 -7.74
N ALA A 105 24.75 10.09 -7.49
CA ALA A 105 25.26 9.08 -8.44
C ALA A 105 24.14 8.46 -9.32
N TYR A 106 22.88 8.88 -9.16
CA TYR A 106 21.77 8.27 -9.88
C TYR A 106 21.55 8.99 -11.22
N ASN A 107 21.33 8.23 -12.26
CA ASN A 107 20.90 8.81 -13.53
C ASN A 107 19.48 9.38 -13.42
N LYS A 108 19.15 10.34 -14.29
CA LYS A 108 17.76 10.83 -14.42
C LYS A 108 16.83 9.67 -14.73
N GLY A 109 15.72 9.59 -14.02
CA GLY A 109 14.79 8.48 -14.20
C GLY A 109 13.89 8.20 -13.01
N ILE A 110 13.23 7.05 -13.10
CA ILE A 110 12.28 6.57 -12.09
C ILE A 110 12.93 5.42 -11.30
N TYR A 111 12.75 5.47 -10.00
CA TYR A 111 13.22 4.50 -9.03
C TYR A 111 12.10 4.12 -8.07
N ILE A 112 12.21 2.99 -7.43
CA ILE A 112 11.29 2.54 -6.39
C ILE A 112 12.05 2.39 -5.09
N VAL A 113 11.61 3.08 -4.05
CA VAL A 113 12.13 2.94 -2.69
C VAL A 113 11.19 2.00 -1.92
N ILE A 114 11.74 0.95 -1.35
CA ILE A 114 10.99 -0.05 -0.57
C ILE A 114 11.57 -0.07 0.84
N SER A 115 10.71 0.13 1.84
CA SER A 115 11.09 -0.05 3.26
C SER A 115 11.05 -1.51 3.68
N ASP A 116 11.76 -1.87 4.75
CA ASP A 116 11.68 -3.22 5.35
C ASP A 116 10.24 -3.57 5.80
N GLY A 117 9.44 -2.56 6.16
CA GLY A 117 8.02 -2.73 6.44
C GLY A 117 7.14 -2.97 5.22
N GLY A 118 7.73 -3.04 4.00
CA GLY A 118 7.02 -3.33 2.76
C GLY A 118 6.37 -2.11 2.07
N SER A 119 6.47 -0.91 2.65
CA SER A 119 6.01 0.33 1.99
C SER A 119 6.84 0.63 0.76
N LYS A 120 6.16 1.07 -0.31
CA LYS A 120 6.78 1.38 -1.60
C LYS A 120 6.49 2.82 -2.01
N MET A 121 7.51 3.55 -2.42
CA MET A 121 7.37 4.91 -2.95
C MET A 121 8.13 5.06 -4.25
N LYS A 122 7.50 5.74 -5.21
CA LYS A 122 8.15 6.16 -6.46
C LYS A 122 9.04 7.36 -6.18
N LEU A 123 10.29 7.30 -6.64
CA LEU A 123 11.27 8.38 -6.63
C LEU A 123 11.57 8.79 -8.06
N ILE A 124 11.52 10.08 -8.35
CA ILE A 124 11.86 10.66 -9.67
C ILE A 124 13.08 11.54 -9.51
N VAL A 125 14.14 11.23 -10.27
CA VAL A 125 15.39 12.02 -10.35
C VAL A 125 15.40 12.78 -11.68
N ASN A 126 15.53 14.11 -11.61
CA ASN A 126 15.54 15.01 -12.77
C ASN A 126 16.96 15.38 -13.23
#